data_a539386df41375ddbc3674f9e2a2e8cb
#
_entry.id   a539386df41375ddbc3674f9e2a2e8cb
#
_cell.length_a   1.000
_cell.length_b   1.000
_cell.length_c   1.000
_cell.angle_alpha   90.00
_cell.angle_beta   90.00
_cell.angle_gamma   90.00
#
_symmetry.space_group_name_H-M   'P 1'
#
loop_
_entity.id
_entity.type
_entity.pdbx_description
1 polymer ?
#
loop_
_entity_poly.entity_id
_entity_poly.type
_entity_poly.pdbx_seq_one_letter_code
_entity_poly.pdbx_strand_id
1 'polypeptide(L)'
;MKINFFSINRYCFKNISYLCTIQRNNMNNYLISEAIGDIAGSAYEGRTHRIKDYNKVKMFSSRAHFTDDTVLTFACAEAFIDKLDMTMNLWKCANEHRHAGFGSKFKLWMASHNPKPYRSLGNGSAMRCSSAGWLAKTEEECIRMAHETAAPTHNHPEGFKGAEATALTIFHLKNGKNKDFIRKQILDKYYPGWSNKKYADFHDSYAFNSTCAGTVGPAIICFLESEDYVDCIKLAISLGGDADTLAAIAGPMAYAYYKKMPDALVYQALKKLPDWMVDVSERFDEIVNLQ
;
A
#
# COMPACT_ATOMS: atom_id res chain seq x y z
N MET A 1 -13.40 -14.17 -37.31
CA MET A 1 -12.95 -13.69 -36.00
C MET A 1 -11.50 -14.17 -35.80
N LYS A 2 -10.51 -13.33 -36.15
CA LYS A 2 -9.08 -13.70 -36.03
C LYS A 2 -8.64 -13.25 -34.64
N ILE A 3 -8.48 -14.20 -33.72
CA ILE A 3 -7.89 -13.96 -32.40
C ILE A 3 -6.41 -13.64 -32.63
N ASN A 4 -5.97 -12.50 -32.17
CA ASN A 4 -4.63 -11.98 -32.38
C ASN A 4 -3.65 -12.75 -31.47
N PHE A 5 -3.04 -13.82 -31.99
CA PHE A 5 -2.05 -14.69 -31.31
C PHE A 5 -0.80 -13.93 -30.84
N PHE A 6 -0.57 -12.71 -31.32
CA PHE A 6 0.59 -11.89 -30.95
C PHE A 6 0.47 -11.23 -29.56
N SER A 7 -0.76 -10.99 -29.06
CA SER A 7 -0.93 -10.37 -27.73
C SER A 7 -0.72 -11.36 -26.58
N ILE A 8 -1.14 -12.61 -26.76
CA ILE A 8 -1.00 -13.67 -25.74
C ILE A 8 0.49 -14.03 -25.53
N ASN A 9 1.30 -14.04 -26.60
CA ASN A 9 2.72 -14.36 -26.51
C ASN A 9 3.54 -13.26 -25.79
N ARG A 10 3.22 -11.98 -25.95
CA ARG A 10 3.92 -10.88 -25.25
C ARG A 10 3.70 -10.92 -23.74
N TYR A 11 2.49 -11.23 -23.30
CA TYR A 11 2.14 -11.36 -21.88
C TYR A 11 2.91 -12.51 -21.20
N CYS A 12 3.01 -13.64 -21.85
CA CYS A 12 3.74 -14.81 -21.34
C CYS A 12 5.26 -14.55 -21.27
N PHE A 13 5.84 -13.90 -22.27
CA PHE A 13 7.28 -13.65 -22.33
C PHE A 13 7.76 -12.56 -21.38
N LYS A 14 7.01 -11.46 -21.19
CA LYS A 14 7.36 -10.41 -20.21
C LYS A 14 7.31 -10.95 -18.77
N ASN A 15 6.26 -11.63 -18.39
CA ASN A 15 6.15 -12.24 -17.05
C ASN A 15 7.21 -13.31 -16.78
N ILE A 16 7.58 -14.11 -17.79
CA ILE A 16 8.69 -15.09 -17.68
C ILE A 16 10.03 -14.37 -17.60
N SER A 17 10.23 -13.30 -18.38
CA SER A 17 11.43 -12.45 -18.31
C SER A 17 11.58 -11.81 -16.93
N TYR A 18 10.52 -11.25 -16.36
CA TYR A 18 10.53 -10.66 -15.02
C TYR A 18 10.81 -11.70 -13.93
N LEU A 19 10.20 -12.88 -14.01
CA LEU A 19 10.49 -13.97 -13.08
C LEU A 19 11.94 -14.46 -13.20
N CYS A 20 12.46 -14.53 -14.42
CA CYS A 20 13.88 -14.83 -14.64
C CYS A 20 14.79 -13.72 -14.11
N THR A 21 14.35 -12.46 -14.14
CA THR A 21 15.09 -11.30 -13.64
C THR A 21 15.05 -11.24 -12.12
N ILE A 22 13.90 -11.49 -11.47
CA ILE A 22 13.77 -11.65 -10.01
C ILE A 22 14.70 -12.74 -9.50
N GLN A 23 14.71 -13.92 -10.14
CA GLN A 23 15.58 -15.04 -9.76
C GLN A 23 17.07 -14.76 -10.03
N ARG A 24 17.41 -13.94 -11.05
CA ARG A 24 18.80 -13.65 -11.42
C ARG A 24 19.43 -12.48 -10.67
N ASN A 25 18.64 -11.47 -10.28
CA ASN A 25 19.16 -10.16 -9.85
C ASN A 25 18.86 -9.79 -8.39
N ASN A 26 18.32 -10.67 -7.53
CA ASN A 26 17.88 -10.27 -6.18
C ASN A 26 17.04 -8.98 -6.19
N MET A 27 16.14 -8.81 -7.17
CA MET A 27 15.31 -7.61 -7.24
C MET A 27 14.42 -7.53 -6.01
N ASN A 28 14.41 -6.37 -5.39
CA ASN A 28 13.49 -6.04 -4.34
C ASN A 28 12.07 -5.88 -4.94
N ASN A 29 11.07 -5.84 -4.10
CA ASN A 29 9.67 -5.78 -4.53
C ASN A 29 8.96 -4.73 -3.66
N TYR A 30 9.47 -3.49 -3.67
CA TYR A 30 9.04 -2.44 -2.76
C TYR A 30 7.55 -2.12 -2.90
N LEU A 31 7.08 -1.78 -4.12
CA LEU A 31 5.67 -1.50 -4.38
C LEU A 31 4.81 -2.76 -4.37
N ILE A 32 5.36 -3.90 -4.81
CA ILE A 32 4.65 -5.18 -4.79
C ILE A 32 4.29 -5.60 -3.36
N SER A 33 5.10 -5.23 -2.36
CA SER A 33 4.79 -5.51 -0.95
C SER A 33 3.48 -4.86 -0.47
N GLU A 34 3.12 -3.71 -1.02
CA GLU A 34 1.84 -3.05 -0.77
C GLU A 34 0.71 -3.70 -1.58
N ALA A 35 0.94 -3.92 -2.88
CA ALA A 35 -0.04 -4.54 -3.75
C ALA A 35 -0.47 -5.95 -3.28
N ILE A 36 0.44 -6.72 -2.69
CA ILE A 36 0.08 -8.03 -2.07
C ILE A 36 -0.90 -7.82 -0.91
N GLY A 37 -0.68 -6.81 -0.07
CA GLY A 37 -1.56 -6.47 1.05
C GLY A 37 -2.97 -6.10 0.57
N ASP A 38 -3.07 -5.15 -0.35
CA ASP A 38 -4.30 -4.72 -1.00
C ASP A 38 -5.04 -5.91 -1.64
N ILE A 39 -4.38 -6.63 -2.54
CA ILE A 39 -4.98 -7.76 -3.25
C ILE A 39 -5.48 -8.85 -2.27
N ALA A 40 -4.70 -9.16 -1.24
CA ALA A 40 -5.10 -10.16 -0.26
C ALA A 40 -6.30 -9.70 0.56
N GLY A 41 -6.30 -8.42 0.97
CA GLY A 41 -7.33 -7.79 1.78
C GLY A 41 -8.64 -7.56 1.05
N SER A 42 -8.60 -7.23 -0.26
CA SER A 42 -9.78 -6.92 -1.08
C SER A 42 -10.87 -7.98 -1.04
N ALA A 43 -10.50 -9.25 -0.89
CA ALA A 43 -11.44 -10.35 -0.78
C ALA A 43 -12.25 -10.37 0.52
N TYR A 44 -11.82 -9.58 1.52
CA TYR A 44 -12.37 -9.51 2.87
C TYR A 44 -12.92 -8.13 3.24
N GLU A 45 -12.83 -7.17 2.33
CA GLU A 45 -13.44 -5.86 2.49
C GLU A 45 -14.98 -5.96 2.52
N GLY A 46 -15.60 -5.02 3.22
CA GLY A 46 -17.05 -4.89 3.30
C GLY A 46 -17.73 -5.82 4.32
N ARG A 47 -18.99 -5.50 4.62
CA ARG A 47 -19.73 -6.10 5.74
C ARG A 47 -19.97 -7.61 5.62
N THR A 48 -20.09 -8.12 4.41
CA THR A 48 -20.47 -9.52 4.15
C THR A 48 -19.27 -10.46 4.03
N HIS A 49 -18.07 -9.93 3.81
CA HIS A 49 -16.86 -10.73 3.56
C HIS A 49 -15.84 -10.64 4.70
N ARG A 50 -16.12 -9.82 5.67
CA ARG A 50 -15.28 -9.60 6.85
C ARG A 50 -14.92 -10.92 7.55
N ILE A 51 -13.65 -11.04 7.91
CA ILE A 51 -13.13 -12.20 8.64
C ILE A 51 -12.42 -11.74 9.92
N LYS A 52 -12.69 -12.45 11.04
CA LYS A 52 -12.00 -12.27 12.32
C LYS A 52 -11.07 -13.43 12.63
N ASP A 53 -11.32 -14.59 12.06
CA ASP A 53 -10.51 -15.79 12.29
C ASP A 53 -9.25 -15.73 11.44
N TYR A 54 -8.12 -15.43 12.07
CA TYR A 54 -6.79 -15.39 11.47
C TYR A 54 -6.45 -16.66 10.65
N ASN A 55 -6.83 -17.85 11.16
CA ASN A 55 -6.50 -19.11 10.52
C ASN A 55 -7.28 -19.36 9.21
N LYS A 56 -8.38 -18.65 9.02
CA LYS A 56 -9.19 -18.74 7.79
C LYS A 56 -8.79 -17.71 6.74
N VAL A 57 -7.86 -16.79 7.04
CA VAL A 57 -7.37 -15.83 6.04
C VAL A 57 -6.56 -16.56 4.97
N LYS A 58 -7.02 -16.44 3.71
CA LYS A 58 -6.31 -16.93 2.51
C LYS A 58 -5.74 -15.73 1.76
N MET A 59 -4.43 -15.70 1.57
CA MET A 59 -3.71 -14.58 0.95
C MET A 59 -4.25 -14.24 -0.45
N PHE A 60 -4.49 -15.24 -1.30
CA PHE A 60 -5.07 -15.04 -2.62
C PHE A 60 -6.26 -15.97 -2.82
N SER A 61 -7.45 -15.46 -2.47
CA SER A 61 -8.70 -16.13 -2.78
C SER A 61 -9.12 -15.87 -4.23
N SER A 62 -10.12 -16.59 -4.73
CA SER A 62 -10.65 -16.35 -6.08
C SER A 62 -11.25 -14.96 -6.30
N ARG A 63 -11.59 -14.25 -5.22
CA ARG A 63 -12.12 -12.89 -5.24
C ARG A 63 -11.05 -11.81 -5.11
N ALA A 64 -9.82 -12.19 -4.79
CA ALA A 64 -8.73 -11.25 -4.58
C ALA A 64 -8.38 -10.51 -5.88
N HIS A 65 -8.36 -9.18 -5.83
CA HIS A 65 -8.05 -8.27 -6.94
C HIS A 65 -7.39 -7.02 -6.38
N PHE A 66 -6.67 -6.25 -7.19
CA PHE A 66 -6.16 -4.96 -6.75
C PHE A 66 -7.28 -3.92 -6.69
N THR A 67 -7.14 -2.95 -5.80
CA THR A 67 -8.10 -1.86 -5.59
C THR A 67 -7.49 -0.50 -5.86
N ASP A 68 -8.17 0.57 -5.44
CA ASP A 68 -7.64 1.93 -5.53
C ASP A 68 -6.38 2.13 -4.67
N ASP A 69 -6.16 1.34 -3.63
CA ASP A 69 -4.90 1.32 -2.87
C ASP A 69 -3.70 1.09 -3.79
N THR A 70 -3.70 0.00 -4.54
CA THR A 70 -2.64 -0.30 -5.50
C THR A 70 -2.56 0.75 -6.62
N VAL A 71 -3.69 1.11 -7.23
CA VAL A 71 -3.71 2.09 -8.34
C VAL A 71 -3.04 3.40 -7.92
N LEU A 72 -3.42 3.94 -6.76
CA LEU A 72 -2.91 5.24 -6.30
C LEU A 72 -1.48 5.16 -5.77
N THR A 73 -1.06 4.03 -5.22
CA THR A 73 0.34 3.79 -4.84
C THR A 73 1.26 3.84 -6.04
N PHE A 74 0.92 3.11 -7.09
CA PHE A 74 1.72 3.09 -8.32
C PHE A 74 1.69 4.44 -9.03
N ALA A 75 0.55 5.15 -9.00
CA ALA A 75 0.48 6.51 -9.53
C ALA A 75 1.38 7.50 -8.76
N CYS A 76 1.46 7.40 -7.43
CA CYS A 76 2.38 8.20 -6.63
C CYS A 76 3.85 7.87 -6.95
N ALA A 77 4.17 6.59 -7.06
CA ALA A 77 5.53 6.15 -7.40
C ALA A 77 5.94 6.64 -8.80
N GLU A 78 5.08 6.46 -9.82
CA GLU A 78 5.30 6.96 -11.17
C GLU A 78 5.53 8.49 -11.18
N ALA A 79 4.70 9.24 -10.43
CA ALA A 79 4.86 10.68 -10.35
C ALA A 79 6.23 11.11 -9.79
N PHE A 80 6.77 10.40 -8.80
CA PHE A 80 8.10 10.69 -8.26
C PHE A 80 9.21 10.31 -9.21
N ILE A 81 9.20 9.13 -9.82
CA ILE A 81 10.30 8.66 -10.68
C ILE A 81 10.34 9.41 -12.01
N ASP A 82 9.18 9.78 -12.56
CA ASP A 82 9.08 10.50 -13.85
C ASP A 82 8.90 12.02 -13.69
N LYS A 83 8.91 12.53 -12.44
CA LYS A 83 8.75 13.96 -12.11
C LYS A 83 7.47 14.57 -12.68
N LEU A 84 6.36 13.83 -12.56
CA LEU A 84 5.05 14.26 -13.03
C LEU A 84 4.33 15.12 -11.97
N ASP A 85 3.34 15.90 -12.39
CA ASP A 85 2.42 16.55 -11.45
C ASP A 85 1.59 15.48 -10.71
N MET A 86 1.74 15.43 -9.39
CA MET A 86 1.12 14.41 -8.54
C MET A 86 -0.41 14.41 -8.67
N THR A 87 -1.04 15.59 -8.73
CA THR A 87 -2.50 15.72 -8.85
C THR A 87 -2.99 15.14 -10.17
N MET A 88 -2.34 15.52 -11.26
CA MET A 88 -2.74 15.08 -12.59
C MET A 88 -2.44 13.60 -12.84
N ASN A 89 -1.34 13.07 -12.28
CA ASN A 89 -1.04 11.65 -12.42
C ASN A 89 -2.02 10.77 -11.63
N LEU A 90 -2.36 11.14 -10.38
CA LEU A 90 -3.42 10.49 -9.62
C LEU A 90 -4.76 10.54 -10.35
N TRP A 91 -5.11 11.69 -10.92
CA TRP A 91 -6.35 11.87 -11.67
C TRP A 91 -6.39 10.99 -12.92
N LYS A 92 -5.32 10.95 -13.69
CA LYS A 92 -5.18 10.12 -14.89
C LYS A 92 -5.32 8.64 -14.55
N CYS A 93 -4.49 8.11 -13.67
CA CYS A 93 -4.48 6.69 -13.32
C CYS A 93 -5.81 6.24 -12.70
N ALA A 94 -6.42 7.07 -11.86
CA ALA A 94 -7.74 6.79 -11.29
C ALA A 94 -8.83 6.74 -12.37
N ASN A 95 -8.80 7.64 -13.36
CA ASN A 95 -9.76 7.64 -14.46
C ASN A 95 -9.58 6.46 -15.43
N GLU A 96 -8.38 5.93 -15.58
CA GLU A 96 -8.09 4.70 -16.34
C GLU A 96 -8.58 3.44 -15.60
N HIS A 97 -8.69 3.50 -14.25
CA HIS A 97 -9.09 2.37 -13.39
C HIS A 97 -10.37 2.64 -12.58
N ARG A 98 -11.39 3.23 -13.18
CA ARG A 98 -12.62 3.72 -12.51
C ARG A 98 -13.36 2.70 -11.64
N HIS A 99 -13.11 1.42 -11.85
CA HIS A 99 -13.76 0.32 -11.14
C HIS A 99 -12.95 -0.22 -9.95
N ALA A 100 -11.84 0.44 -9.62
CA ALA A 100 -10.91 -0.04 -8.59
C ALA A 100 -11.38 0.17 -7.13
N GLY A 101 -12.60 0.62 -6.87
CA GLY A 101 -13.11 0.68 -5.49
C GLY A 101 -13.19 2.09 -4.88
N PHE A 102 -12.73 3.14 -5.58
CA PHE A 102 -12.66 4.52 -5.07
C PHE A 102 -13.86 4.97 -4.24
N GLY A 103 -13.59 5.64 -3.12
CA GLY A 103 -14.60 6.24 -2.27
C GLY A 103 -15.42 7.34 -2.96
N SER A 104 -16.64 7.61 -2.48
CA SER A 104 -17.60 8.52 -3.13
C SER A 104 -17.05 9.94 -3.34
N LYS A 105 -16.36 10.53 -2.37
CA LYS A 105 -15.74 11.86 -2.52
C LYS A 105 -14.61 11.87 -3.54
N PHE A 106 -13.82 10.79 -3.60
CA PHE A 106 -12.76 10.64 -4.58
C PHE A 106 -13.34 10.50 -6.00
N LYS A 107 -14.46 9.78 -6.18
CA LYS A 107 -15.18 9.70 -7.47
C LYS A 107 -15.65 11.07 -7.97
N LEU A 108 -16.10 11.94 -7.07
CA LEU A 108 -16.44 13.34 -7.45
C LEU A 108 -15.20 14.13 -7.87
N TRP A 109 -14.08 13.93 -7.16
CA TRP A 109 -12.79 14.55 -7.51
C TRP A 109 -12.29 14.06 -8.88
N MET A 110 -12.38 12.76 -9.17
CA MET A 110 -12.04 12.18 -10.48
C MET A 110 -12.89 12.73 -11.62
N ALA A 111 -14.15 13.01 -11.37
CA ALA A 111 -15.09 13.53 -12.39
C ALA A 111 -14.82 15.01 -12.72
N SER A 112 -14.01 15.72 -11.93
CA SER A 112 -13.70 17.13 -12.14
C SER A 112 -12.61 17.29 -13.21
N HIS A 113 -12.80 18.23 -14.14
CA HIS A 113 -11.77 18.65 -15.10
C HIS A 113 -10.67 19.54 -14.46
N ASN A 114 -10.93 20.04 -13.24
CA ASN A 114 -9.98 20.82 -12.45
C ASN A 114 -10.03 20.31 -11.00
N PRO A 115 -9.43 19.13 -10.73
CA PRO A 115 -9.54 18.49 -9.43
C PRO A 115 -8.86 19.33 -8.34
N LYS A 116 -9.60 19.64 -7.29
CA LYS A 116 -9.11 20.43 -6.16
C LYS A 116 -9.17 19.61 -4.87
N PRO A 117 -8.23 19.81 -3.94
CA PRO A 117 -8.25 19.15 -2.65
C PRO A 117 -9.56 19.38 -1.89
N TYR A 118 -10.06 18.35 -1.21
CA TYR A 118 -11.34 18.40 -0.49
C TYR A 118 -11.23 18.06 1.01
N ARG A 119 -10.03 18.21 1.57
CA ARG A 119 -9.72 18.05 3.01
C ARG A 119 -10.20 16.70 3.57
N SER A 120 -9.93 15.61 2.86
CA SER A 120 -10.26 14.26 3.33
C SER A 120 -9.53 13.93 4.64
N LEU A 121 -10.23 13.23 5.53
CA LEU A 121 -9.70 12.59 6.74
C LEU A 121 -9.44 11.08 6.51
N GLY A 122 -9.75 10.62 5.31
CA GLY A 122 -9.71 9.21 4.94
C GLY A 122 -8.30 8.63 4.98
N ASN A 123 -8.23 7.31 5.07
CA ASN A 123 -6.98 6.55 5.05
C ASN A 123 -6.30 6.52 3.67
N GLY A 124 -6.97 7.06 2.63
CA GLY A 124 -6.46 7.14 1.27
C GLY A 124 -5.14 7.91 1.08
N SER A 125 -4.74 8.77 2.03
CA SER A 125 -3.40 9.37 2.04
C SER A 125 -2.34 8.41 2.58
N ALA A 126 -2.69 7.59 3.57
CA ALA A 126 -1.77 6.65 4.20
C ALA A 126 -1.53 5.40 3.32
N MET A 127 -2.56 4.92 2.62
CA MET A 127 -2.48 3.73 1.78
C MET A 127 -1.54 3.89 0.58
N ARG A 128 -1.37 5.11 0.05
CA ARG A 128 -0.65 5.36 -1.20
C ARG A 128 0.73 6.02 -1.06
N CYS A 129 1.19 6.27 0.17
CA CYS A 129 2.40 7.07 0.42
C CYS A 129 3.68 6.24 0.60
N SER A 130 3.65 4.91 0.43
CA SER A 130 4.79 4.04 0.68
C SER A 130 6.03 4.43 -0.12
N SER A 131 5.85 4.89 -1.37
CA SER A 131 6.92 5.37 -2.22
C SER A 131 7.75 6.51 -1.60
N ALA A 132 7.13 7.39 -0.79
CA ALA A 132 7.84 8.43 -0.06
C ALA A 132 8.82 7.83 0.97
N GLY A 133 8.40 6.81 1.72
CA GLY A 133 9.26 6.12 2.68
C GLY A 133 10.45 5.39 2.03
N TRP A 134 10.23 4.82 0.86
CA TRP A 134 11.27 4.11 0.12
C TRP A 134 12.29 5.04 -0.55
N LEU A 135 11.85 6.14 -1.16
CA LEU A 135 12.70 7.05 -1.94
C LEU A 135 13.44 8.08 -1.09
N ALA A 136 12.91 8.48 0.05
CA ALA A 136 13.50 9.54 0.86
C ALA A 136 14.88 9.16 1.41
N LYS A 137 15.76 10.18 1.48
CA LYS A 137 17.11 10.08 2.05
C LYS A 137 17.20 10.68 3.47
N THR A 138 16.28 11.58 3.81
CA THR A 138 16.16 12.17 5.15
C THR A 138 14.71 12.13 5.65
N GLU A 139 14.50 12.31 6.97
CA GLU A 139 13.15 12.38 7.55
C GLU A 139 12.37 13.57 6.98
N GLU A 140 13.01 14.72 6.82
CA GLU A 140 12.36 15.93 6.27
C GLU A 140 11.93 15.71 4.82
N GLU A 141 12.75 15.03 4.04
CA GLU A 141 12.39 14.64 2.67
C GLU A 141 11.23 13.66 2.67
N CYS A 142 11.24 12.66 3.55
CA CYS A 142 10.17 11.70 3.69
C CYS A 142 8.82 12.38 4.01
N ILE A 143 8.82 13.29 4.98
CA ILE A 143 7.62 14.08 5.35
C ILE A 143 7.14 14.92 4.17
N ARG A 144 8.04 15.63 3.49
CA ARG A 144 7.69 16.45 2.32
C ARG A 144 7.05 15.61 1.20
N MET A 145 7.66 14.47 0.87
CA MET A 145 7.13 13.56 -0.15
C MET A 145 5.79 12.92 0.27
N ALA A 146 5.64 12.53 1.54
CA ALA A 146 4.37 12.03 2.07
C ALA A 146 3.25 13.08 1.94
N HIS A 147 3.54 14.35 2.26
CA HIS A 147 2.61 15.45 2.06
C HIS A 147 2.25 15.64 0.57
N GLU A 148 3.21 15.51 -0.32
CA GLU A 148 2.99 15.62 -1.76
C GLU A 148 2.02 14.56 -2.28
N THR A 149 2.11 13.31 -1.80
CA THR A 149 1.13 12.26 -2.14
C THR A 149 -0.27 12.54 -1.57
N ALA A 150 -0.36 13.15 -0.38
CA ALA A 150 -1.61 13.42 0.32
C ALA A 150 -2.34 14.67 -0.21
N ALA A 151 -1.60 15.74 -0.52
CA ALA A 151 -2.11 17.07 -0.81
C ALA A 151 -3.22 17.14 -1.88
N PRO A 152 -3.20 16.34 -2.97
CA PRO A 152 -4.22 16.41 -4.01
C PRO A 152 -5.65 16.19 -3.53
N THR A 153 -5.85 15.48 -2.42
CA THR A 153 -7.17 15.11 -1.90
C THR A 153 -7.31 15.22 -0.38
N HIS A 154 -6.22 14.97 0.36
CA HIS A 154 -6.19 14.84 1.82
C HIS A 154 -5.40 15.98 2.50
N ASN A 155 -5.58 17.22 2.03
CA ASN A 155 -4.94 18.41 2.59
C ASN A 155 -5.54 18.86 3.95
N HIS A 156 -5.89 17.90 4.79
CA HIS A 156 -6.30 18.06 6.17
C HIS A 156 -5.17 17.61 7.10
N PRO A 157 -4.95 18.23 8.29
CA PRO A 157 -3.91 17.78 9.23
C PRO A 157 -3.90 16.27 9.49
N GLU A 158 -5.08 15.65 9.67
CA GLU A 158 -5.18 14.20 9.87
C GLU A 158 -4.79 13.39 8.62
N GLY A 159 -5.07 13.89 7.41
CA GLY A 159 -4.65 13.26 6.16
C GLY A 159 -3.13 13.30 5.98
N PHE A 160 -2.50 14.45 6.26
CA PHE A 160 -1.04 14.56 6.27
C PHE A 160 -0.40 13.69 7.33
N LYS A 161 -0.94 13.71 8.55
CA LYS A 161 -0.49 12.91 9.68
C LYS A 161 -0.47 11.40 9.38
N GLY A 162 -1.51 10.89 8.71
CA GLY A 162 -1.57 9.47 8.31
C GLY A 162 -0.49 9.11 7.30
N ALA A 163 -0.28 9.95 6.29
CA ALA A 163 0.78 9.76 5.30
C ALA A 163 2.17 9.86 5.93
N GLU A 164 2.41 10.85 6.80
CA GLU A 164 3.68 10.98 7.54
C GLU A 164 3.99 9.73 8.36
N ALA A 165 3.05 9.31 9.21
CA ALA A 165 3.28 8.17 10.09
C ALA A 165 3.58 6.88 9.31
N THR A 166 2.88 6.66 8.20
CA THR A 166 3.10 5.50 7.33
C THR A 166 4.46 5.57 6.63
N ALA A 167 4.75 6.69 5.95
CA ALA A 167 6.00 6.85 5.21
C ALA A 167 7.23 6.84 6.13
N LEU A 168 7.19 7.54 7.28
CA LEU A 168 8.27 7.52 8.26
C LEU A 168 8.50 6.13 8.88
N THR A 169 7.44 5.34 9.08
CA THR A 169 7.60 3.96 9.54
C THR A 169 8.43 3.16 8.54
N ILE A 170 8.10 3.23 7.24
CA ILE A 170 8.84 2.54 6.18
C ILE A 170 10.28 3.07 6.10
N PHE A 171 10.46 4.39 6.11
CA PHE A 171 11.77 5.04 6.07
C PHE A 171 12.69 4.57 7.21
N HIS A 172 12.20 4.58 8.44
CA HIS A 172 13.01 4.16 9.59
C HIS A 172 13.33 2.65 9.56
N LEU A 173 12.37 1.82 9.16
CA LEU A 173 12.58 0.37 9.04
C LEU A 173 13.59 0.03 7.93
N LYS A 174 13.49 0.69 6.76
CA LYS A 174 14.46 0.59 5.68
C LYS A 174 15.88 0.90 6.18
N ASN A 175 16.00 1.90 7.04
CA ASN A 175 17.26 2.34 7.64
C ASN A 175 17.65 1.57 8.93
N GLY A 176 17.09 0.38 9.15
CA GLY A 176 17.51 -0.55 10.20
C GLY A 176 16.98 -0.25 11.60
N LYS A 177 15.98 0.62 11.75
CA LYS A 177 15.32 0.82 13.06
C LYS A 177 14.46 -0.40 13.39
N ASN A 178 14.34 -0.69 14.69
CA ASN A 178 13.59 -1.83 15.20
C ASN A 178 12.13 -1.46 15.55
N LYS A 179 11.34 -2.47 15.89
CA LYS A 179 9.93 -2.33 16.28
C LYS A 179 9.71 -1.43 17.50
N ASP A 180 10.63 -1.46 18.47
CA ASP A 180 10.55 -0.60 19.67
C ASP A 180 10.73 0.88 19.32
N PHE A 181 11.62 1.18 18.36
CA PHE A 181 11.78 2.53 17.83
C PHE A 181 10.48 3.01 17.16
N ILE A 182 9.88 2.19 16.31
CA ILE A 182 8.61 2.53 15.63
C ILE A 182 7.50 2.78 16.66
N ARG A 183 7.37 1.94 17.67
CA ARG A 183 6.37 2.13 18.73
C ARG A 183 6.55 3.48 19.44
N LYS A 184 7.77 3.81 19.84
CA LYS A 184 8.08 5.00 20.66
C LYS A 184 8.12 6.29 19.84
N GLN A 185 8.70 6.25 18.62
CA GLN A 185 8.96 7.47 17.85
C GLN A 185 7.87 7.76 16.82
N ILE A 186 7.13 6.76 16.37
CA ILE A 186 6.08 6.94 15.38
C ILE A 186 4.70 6.74 16.00
N LEU A 187 4.40 5.55 16.53
CA LEU A 187 3.04 5.26 17.02
C LEU A 187 2.66 6.17 18.20
N ASP A 188 3.55 6.35 19.17
CA ASP A 188 3.32 7.21 20.35
C ASP A 188 3.21 8.69 19.97
N LYS A 189 4.01 9.15 19.03
CA LYS A 189 4.00 10.54 18.54
C LYS A 189 2.74 10.85 17.73
N TYR A 190 2.40 10.01 16.76
CA TYR A 190 1.33 10.27 15.80
C TYR A 190 -0.04 9.77 16.27
N TYR A 191 -0.08 8.65 16.98
CA TYR A 191 -1.30 7.98 17.41
C TYR A 191 -1.20 7.48 18.86
N PRO A 192 -0.99 8.37 19.85
CA PRO A 192 -0.73 7.98 21.26
C PRO A 192 -1.83 7.11 21.87
N GLY A 193 -3.07 7.23 21.40
CA GLY A 193 -4.18 6.36 21.82
C GLY A 193 -4.00 4.87 21.45
N TRP A 194 -3.02 4.56 20.58
CA TRP A 194 -2.70 3.20 20.15
C TRP A 194 -1.37 2.68 20.71
N SER A 195 -0.48 3.55 21.22
CA SER A 195 0.89 3.20 21.59
C SER A 195 1.02 2.09 22.63
N ASN A 196 0.08 2.03 23.58
CA ASN A 196 0.07 1.03 24.65
C ASN A 196 -0.83 -0.19 24.36
N LYS A 197 -1.48 -0.23 23.18
CA LYS A 197 -2.36 -1.34 22.81
C LYS A 197 -1.56 -2.46 22.16
N LYS A 198 -2.02 -3.70 22.44
CA LYS A 198 -1.67 -4.90 21.71
C LYS A 198 -2.81 -5.26 20.75
N TYR A 199 -2.53 -6.07 19.76
CA TYR A 199 -3.51 -6.57 18.81
C TYR A 199 -4.74 -7.17 19.49
N ALA A 200 -4.53 -8.02 20.51
CA ALA A 200 -5.61 -8.68 21.25
C ALA A 200 -6.54 -7.70 22.00
N ASP A 201 -6.04 -6.50 22.36
CA ASP A 201 -6.84 -5.54 23.13
C ASP A 201 -8.00 -4.93 22.32
N PHE A 202 -7.93 -4.98 21.00
CA PHE A 202 -8.93 -4.35 20.14
C PHE A 202 -9.43 -5.22 18.99
N HIS A 203 -8.82 -6.37 18.73
CA HIS A 203 -9.19 -7.26 17.63
C HIS A 203 -10.69 -7.54 17.56
N ASP A 204 -11.30 -8.00 18.65
CA ASP A 204 -12.72 -8.41 18.67
C ASP A 204 -13.67 -7.22 18.48
N SER A 205 -13.30 -6.06 19.04
CA SER A 205 -14.11 -4.83 19.01
C SER A 205 -13.86 -3.97 17.78
N TYR A 206 -12.78 -4.21 17.02
CA TYR A 206 -12.44 -3.39 15.87
C TYR A 206 -13.50 -3.51 14.77
N ALA A 207 -13.93 -2.38 14.27
CA ALA A 207 -14.94 -2.27 13.23
C ALA A 207 -14.37 -1.51 12.01
N PHE A 208 -15.09 -1.57 10.91
CA PHE A 208 -14.73 -0.83 9.68
C PHE A 208 -14.54 0.66 9.99
N ASN A 209 -13.38 1.18 9.61
CA ASN A 209 -13.03 2.58 9.76
C ASN A 209 -12.12 3.01 8.60
N SER A 210 -12.57 3.95 7.80
CA SER A 210 -11.86 4.45 6.63
C SER A 210 -11.14 5.79 6.89
N THR A 211 -10.90 6.16 8.16
CA THR A 211 -10.11 7.36 8.50
C THR A 211 -8.66 7.02 8.82
N CYS A 212 -7.73 7.94 8.61
CA CYS A 212 -6.34 7.77 9.05
C CYS A 212 -6.25 7.42 10.54
N ALA A 213 -7.00 8.14 11.39
CA ALA A 213 -7.01 7.91 12.84
C ALA A 213 -7.46 6.49 13.24
N GLY A 214 -8.36 5.91 12.46
CA GLY A 214 -8.89 4.56 12.75
C GLY A 214 -8.10 3.43 12.08
N THR A 215 -7.26 3.72 11.08
CA THR A 215 -6.61 2.70 10.25
C THR A 215 -5.11 2.61 10.52
N VAL A 216 -4.40 3.74 10.58
CA VAL A 216 -2.91 3.75 10.59
C VAL A 216 -2.36 3.15 11.88
N GLY A 217 -2.89 3.55 13.05
CA GLY A 217 -2.45 2.98 14.33
C GLY A 217 -2.63 1.45 14.41
N PRO A 218 -3.82 0.91 14.09
CA PRO A 218 -4.05 -0.53 13.99
C PRO A 218 -3.12 -1.25 12.99
N ALA A 219 -2.88 -0.68 11.80
CA ALA A 219 -1.96 -1.27 10.82
C ALA A 219 -0.52 -1.34 11.34
N ILE A 220 -0.04 -0.28 12.01
CA ILE A 220 1.28 -0.29 12.68
C ILE A 220 1.32 -1.37 13.76
N ILE A 221 0.27 -1.55 14.57
CA ILE A 221 0.25 -2.60 15.61
C ILE A 221 0.29 -4.00 14.97
N CYS A 222 -0.42 -4.24 13.87
CA CYS A 222 -0.32 -5.52 13.16
C CYS A 222 1.11 -5.81 12.72
N PHE A 223 1.83 -4.81 12.20
CA PHE A 223 3.25 -4.93 11.90
C PHE A 223 4.09 -5.19 13.16
N LEU A 224 3.88 -4.42 14.22
CA LEU A 224 4.69 -4.54 15.45
C LEU A 224 4.58 -5.92 16.09
N GLU A 225 3.43 -6.59 16.00
CA GLU A 225 3.19 -7.89 16.61
C GLU A 225 3.38 -9.08 15.67
N SER A 226 3.59 -8.84 14.38
CA SER A 226 3.83 -9.91 13.41
C SER A 226 5.19 -10.58 13.57
N GLU A 227 5.30 -11.82 13.12
CA GLU A 227 6.52 -12.62 13.11
C GLU A 227 7.19 -12.65 11.73
N ASP A 228 6.41 -12.49 10.66
CA ASP A 228 6.89 -12.38 9.29
C ASP A 228 5.95 -11.53 8.43
N TYR A 229 6.25 -11.41 7.14
CA TYR A 229 5.44 -10.65 6.19
C TYR A 229 4.01 -11.19 6.04
N VAL A 230 3.85 -12.51 5.94
CA VAL A 230 2.54 -13.15 5.73
C VAL A 230 1.69 -13.03 6.99
N ASP A 231 2.31 -13.20 8.15
CA ASP A 231 1.68 -13.02 9.44
C ASP A 231 1.15 -11.59 9.60
N CYS A 232 1.97 -10.57 9.23
CA CYS A 232 1.55 -9.17 9.25
C CYS A 232 0.29 -8.92 8.42
N ILE A 233 0.26 -9.41 7.18
CA ILE A 233 -0.91 -9.26 6.29
C ILE A 233 -2.13 -9.97 6.87
N LYS A 234 -1.96 -11.18 7.41
CA LYS A 234 -3.07 -11.93 8.01
C LYS A 234 -3.61 -11.28 9.27
N LEU A 235 -2.76 -10.72 10.13
CA LEU A 235 -3.17 -9.91 11.27
C LEU A 235 -4.00 -8.70 10.81
N ALA A 236 -3.54 -7.94 9.83
CA ALA A 236 -4.23 -6.78 9.29
C ALA A 236 -5.62 -7.15 8.74
N ILE A 237 -5.72 -8.20 7.93
CA ILE A 237 -6.98 -8.68 7.37
C ILE A 237 -7.93 -9.17 8.45
N SER A 238 -7.44 -9.93 9.43
CA SER A 238 -8.28 -10.51 10.49
C SER A 238 -8.77 -9.49 11.52
N LEU A 239 -8.34 -8.23 11.45
CA LEU A 239 -9.04 -7.14 12.16
C LEU A 239 -10.49 -6.97 11.67
N GLY A 240 -10.81 -7.40 10.45
CA GLY A 240 -12.16 -7.37 9.91
C GLY A 240 -12.72 -5.95 9.72
N GLY A 241 -11.86 -4.99 9.42
CA GLY A 241 -12.18 -3.61 9.11
C GLY A 241 -12.14 -3.33 7.61
N ASP A 242 -11.44 -2.26 7.25
CA ASP A 242 -11.01 -1.89 5.91
C ASP A 242 -9.77 -2.74 5.58
N ALA A 243 -10.03 -3.98 5.15
CA ALA A 243 -9.03 -5.05 5.22
C ALA A 243 -7.92 -4.90 4.17
N ASP A 244 -8.26 -4.41 2.98
CA ASP A 244 -7.32 -4.09 1.92
C ASP A 244 -6.41 -2.93 2.31
N THR A 245 -6.98 -1.82 2.77
CA THR A 245 -6.21 -0.66 3.21
C THR A 245 -5.34 -0.96 4.44
N LEU A 246 -5.86 -1.70 5.44
CA LEU A 246 -5.05 -2.11 6.60
C LEU A 246 -3.83 -2.94 6.16
N ALA A 247 -4.04 -3.88 5.25
CA ALA A 247 -2.98 -4.76 4.76
C ALA A 247 -2.04 -4.04 3.77
N ALA A 248 -2.55 -3.11 2.94
CA ALA A 248 -1.74 -2.26 2.07
C ALA A 248 -0.79 -1.36 2.86
N ILE A 249 -1.25 -0.77 3.97
CA ILE A 249 -0.39 0.05 4.86
C ILE A 249 0.63 -0.81 5.60
N ALA A 250 0.24 -1.98 6.12
CA ALA A 250 1.10 -2.83 6.92
C ALA A 250 2.15 -3.59 6.08
N GLY A 251 1.82 -3.96 4.83
CA GLY A 251 2.69 -4.74 3.94
C GLY A 251 4.07 -4.15 3.70
N PRO A 252 4.19 -2.90 3.23
CA PRO A 252 5.49 -2.27 3.02
C PRO A 252 6.28 -2.06 4.32
N MET A 253 5.62 -1.88 5.48
CA MET A 253 6.29 -1.86 6.78
C MET A 253 6.91 -3.22 7.11
N ALA A 254 6.16 -4.30 6.93
CA ALA A 254 6.64 -5.65 7.13
C ALA A 254 7.80 -5.98 6.18
N TYR A 255 7.69 -5.60 4.90
CA TYR A 255 8.77 -5.83 3.94
C TYR A 255 10.03 -5.01 4.27
N ALA A 256 9.88 -3.77 4.71
CA ALA A 256 11.01 -2.93 5.13
C ALA A 256 11.79 -3.54 6.30
N TYR A 257 11.10 -4.22 7.20
CA TYR A 257 11.70 -4.84 8.37
C TYR A 257 12.25 -6.24 8.11
N TYR A 258 11.41 -7.13 7.55
CA TYR A 258 11.79 -8.54 7.35
C TYR A 258 12.65 -8.75 6.10
N LYS A 259 12.61 -7.83 5.14
CA LYS A 259 13.33 -7.86 3.85
C LYS A 259 13.07 -9.14 3.06
N LYS A 260 11.96 -9.79 3.34
CA LYS A 260 11.57 -11.08 2.73
C LYS A 260 10.06 -11.20 2.65
N MET A 261 9.58 -11.69 1.53
CA MET A 261 8.22 -12.18 1.33
C MET A 261 8.27 -13.42 0.41
N PRO A 262 7.25 -14.30 0.44
CA PRO A 262 7.25 -15.50 -0.38
C PRO A 262 7.17 -15.18 -1.89
N ASP A 263 8.06 -15.73 -2.70
CA ASP A 263 8.10 -15.54 -4.16
C ASP A 263 6.78 -15.92 -4.83
N ALA A 264 6.09 -16.93 -4.28
CA ALA A 264 4.78 -17.35 -4.77
C ALA A 264 3.72 -16.24 -4.67
N LEU A 265 3.78 -15.39 -3.63
CA LEU A 265 2.87 -14.24 -3.48
C LEU A 265 3.23 -13.12 -4.46
N VAL A 266 4.51 -12.84 -4.63
CA VAL A 266 5.00 -11.88 -5.63
C VAL A 266 4.50 -12.27 -7.01
N TYR A 267 4.70 -13.52 -7.40
CA TYR A 267 4.24 -14.06 -8.69
C TYR A 267 2.72 -13.93 -8.87
N GLN A 268 1.95 -14.26 -7.84
CA GLN A 268 0.49 -14.17 -7.91
C GLN A 268 0.01 -12.71 -8.00
N ALA A 269 0.66 -11.79 -7.31
CA ALA A 269 0.35 -10.36 -7.40
C ALA A 269 0.64 -9.83 -8.81
N LEU A 270 1.83 -10.06 -9.33
CA LEU A 270 2.23 -9.64 -10.67
C LEU A 270 1.29 -10.10 -11.79
N LYS A 271 0.71 -11.30 -11.65
CA LYS A 271 -0.30 -11.79 -12.60
C LYS A 271 -1.62 -11.01 -12.59
N LYS A 272 -1.89 -10.28 -11.54
CA LYS A 272 -3.11 -9.49 -11.38
C LYS A 272 -2.92 -8.02 -11.77
N LEU A 273 -1.67 -7.57 -11.84
CA LEU A 273 -1.33 -6.18 -12.16
C LEU A 273 -1.27 -5.96 -13.69
N PRO A 274 -1.73 -4.81 -14.20
CA PRO A 274 -1.54 -4.41 -15.58
C PRO A 274 -0.07 -4.08 -15.87
N ASP A 275 0.32 -4.16 -17.13
CA ASP A 275 1.72 -4.00 -17.58
C ASP A 275 2.38 -2.70 -17.10
N TRP A 276 1.65 -1.59 -17.04
CA TRP A 276 2.20 -0.30 -16.60
C TRP A 276 2.61 -0.32 -15.12
N MET A 277 1.86 -1.03 -14.26
CA MET A 277 2.24 -1.16 -12.86
C MET A 277 3.49 -2.03 -12.70
N VAL A 278 3.60 -3.07 -13.49
CA VAL A 278 4.82 -3.92 -13.51
C VAL A 278 6.02 -3.10 -13.93
N ASP A 279 5.91 -2.31 -15.01
CA ASP A 279 6.97 -1.40 -15.49
C ASP A 279 7.37 -0.36 -14.43
N VAL A 280 6.39 0.28 -13.79
CA VAL A 280 6.65 1.23 -12.69
C VAL A 280 7.37 0.54 -11.53
N SER A 281 6.97 -0.69 -11.16
CA SER A 281 7.65 -1.44 -10.09
C SER A 281 9.11 -1.72 -10.41
N GLU A 282 9.41 -2.18 -11.62
CA GLU A 282 10.78 -2.46 -12.07
C GLU A 282 11.67 -1.22 -11.97
N ARG A 283 11.23 -0.11 -12.56
CA ARG A 283 11.96 1.18 -12.53
C ARG A 283 12.11 1.74 -11.12
N PHE A 284 11.07 1.57 -10.29
CA PHE A 284 11.10 2.00 -8.90
C PHE A 284 12.14 1.21 -8.09
N ASP A 285 12.15 -0.12 -8.24
CA ASP A 285 13.10 -1.00 -7.57
C ASP A 285 14.55 -0.67 -7.97
N GLU A 286 14.80 -0.40 -9.26
CA GLU A 286 16.12 0.05 -9.73
C GLU A 286 16.58 1.34 -9.05
N ILE A 287 15.70 2.34 -8.94
CA ILE A 287 16.03 3.64 -8.33
C ILE A 287 16.30 3.50 -6.82
N VAL A 288 15.48 2.74 -6.10
CA VAL A 288 15.67 2.54 -4.66
C VAL A 288 16.94 1.74 -4.37
N ASN A 289 17.29 0.77 -5.22
CA ASN A 289 18.51 -0.04 -5.07
C ASN A 289 19.80 0.74 -5.34
N LEU A 290 19.73 1.86 -6.05
CA LEU A 290 20.88 2.74 -6.31
C LEU A 290 21.16 3.75 -5.19
N GLN A 291 20.28 3.82 -4.17
CA GLN A 291 20.42 4.72 -3.03
C GLN A 291 21.20 4.09 -1.88
#